data_58390026cd497514218d131b30cb160f
#
_entry.id   58390026cd497514218d131b30cb160f
#
_cell.length_a   1.000
_cell.length_b   1.000
_cell.length_c   1.000
_cell.angle_alpha   90.00
_cell.angle_beta   90.00
_cell.angle_gamma   90.00
#
_symmetry.space_group_name_H-M   'P 1'
#
loop_
_entity.id
_entity.type
_entity.pdbx_description
1 polymer ?
#
loop_
_entity_poly.entity_id
_entity_poly.type
_entity_poly.pdbx_seq_one_letter_code
_entity_poly.pdbx_strand_id
1 'polypeptide(L)'
;MRFILFLVLAAAGFAQESIDGVIERARKTFDVPGIAVAVVKDGQVVFQKGFGVRKLGDPAPVTPNTLFGIASNTKAFTAASLAMLVDEGKLHWTDRVIDFLPAFQMADPYVTREMRVKDLLVHRSGLALGAGDLMFFPASDLSSDEIVKRLRFVPLATSFRSAYAYDNVLYLVAGKLIEAVSGKPWSAFVKERIFSPLGMSASKTSISDLKPGDDFAAPHSHVDGVLAAIRPDVLDNNAPAGAIQSSVAEMSKWIVMQLNAGEIPGGKRLFSAAQSKEMWTGVTPIPINDPPPQLPALKMNFSSYALGWSVNDYRGYKLVWHTGGLSGMVSRVTMVPDLKLGVIVLTNQEVGAAFSSITMTILDQYMKAPPTDWVAGYDAAAKQRETAAADVMKKSGAKRTASSKPSLALSGFAGRYRDPWYGDVTVKEEGGKLIMRFTHSPDLTGEMEHWQYDTFIARWKNRAMNADAYVTFSLKPDGSVDQIKMAPVSPLTDFSFDFQHLALKPTSDVAAYD
;
A
#
# COMPACT_ATOMS: atom_id res chain seq x y z
N MET A 1 -36.01 48.56 -40.66
CA MET A 1 -36.34 47.21 -40.15
C MET A 1 -34.99 46.49 -39.85
N ARG A 2 -34.60 46.40 -38.57
CA ARG A 2 -33.42 45.68 -38.12
C ARG A 2 -33.89 44.30 -37.65
N PHE A 3 -33.51 43.25 -38.37
CA PHE A 3 -33.71 41.87 -37.94
C PHE A 3 -32.64 41.53 -36.87
N ILE A 4 -33.08 41.27 -35.65
CA ILE A 4 -32.22 40.70 -34.57
C ILE A 4 -32.31 39.19 -34.73
N LEU A 5 -31.19 38.58 -35.15
CA LEU A 5 -31.03 37.12 -35.23
C LEU A 5 -30.72 36.60 -33.82
N PHE A 6 -31.67 35.93 -33.17
CA PHE A 6 -31.41 35.19 -31.93
C PHE A 6 -30.69 33.89 -32.26
N LEU A 7 -29.40 33.81 -31.95
CA LEU A 7 -28.66 32.55 -31.93
C LEU A 7 -29.09 31.76 -30.69
N VAL A 8 -29.93 30.75 -30.86
CA VAL A 8 -30.20 29.75 -29.81
C VAL A 8 -29.02 28.81 -29.81
N LEU A 9 -28.09 29.00 -28.89
CA LEU A 9 -27.09 27.98 -28.54
C LEU A 9 -27.83 26.81 -27.88
N ALA A 10 -28.08 25.74 -28.62
CA ALA A 10 -28.45 24.46 -28.07
C ALA A 10 -27.24 23.92 -27.28
N ALA A 11 -27.27 24.09 -25.98
CA ALA A 11 -26.39 23.34 -25.10
C ALA A 11 -26.78 21.86 -25.23
N ALA A 12 -26.01 21.10 -26.00
CA ALA A 12 -26.09 19.65 -25.99
C ALA A 12 -25.71 19.22 -24.57
N GLY A 13 -26.71 19.02 -23.72
CA GLY A 13 -26.53 18.40 -22.42
C GLY A 13 -26.05 16.99 -22.66
N PHE A 14 -24.74 16.74 -22.49
CA PHE A 14 -24.23 15.38 -22.37
C PHE A 14 -24.99 14.76 -21.19
N ALA A 15 -25.82 13.75 -21.45
CA ALA A 15 -26.44 12.96 -20.41
C ALA A 15 -25.31 12.39 -19.56
N GLN A 16 -25.36 12.66 -18.26
CA GLN A 16 -24.37 12.18 -17.32
C GLN A 16 -24.34 10.65 -17.38
N GLU A 17 -23.17 10.07 -17.66
CA GLU A 17 -22.98 8.62 -17.71
C GLU A 17 -23.40 7.98 -16.38
N SER A 18 -24.12 6.85 -16.45
CA SER A 18 -24.53 6.12 -15.24
C SER A 18 -23.29 5.58 -14.50
N ILE A 19 -23.41 5.36 -13.19
CA ILE A 19 -22.34 4.76 -12.38
C ILE A 19 -21.93 3.40 -12.97
N ASP A 20 -22.89 2.56 -13.37
CA ASP A 20 -22.62 1.29 -14.05
C ASP A 20 -21.79 1.46 -15.33
N GLY A 21 -22.15 2.44 -16.17
CA GLY A 21 -21.44 2.73 -17.41
C GLY A 21 -19.98 3.11 -17.17
N VAL A 22 -19.75 4.01 -16.22
CA VAL A 22 -18.40 4.45 -15.83
C VAL A 22 -17.56 3.28 -15.31
N ILE A 23 -18.13 2.43 -14.44
CA ILE A 23 -17.41 1.28 -13.89
C ILE A 23 -17.03 0.29 -15.00
N GLU A 24 -17.94 -0.05 -15.88
CA GLU A 24 -17.66 -0.95 -17.00
C GLU A 24 -16.65 -0.35 -17.99
N ARG A 25 -16.71 0.95 -18.25
CA ARG A 25 -15.73 1.64 -19.08
C ARG A 25 -14.36 1.62 -18.42
N ALA A 26 -14.24 1.94 -17.13
CA ALA A 26 -12.99 1.87 -16.38
C ALA A 26 -12.43 0.44 -16.36
N ARG A 27 -13.28 -0.56 -16.09
CA ARG A 27 -12.89 -1.97 -16.07
C ARG A 27 -12.26 -2.41 -17.40
N LYS A 28 -12.86 -2.01 -18.53
CA LYS A 28 -12.37 -2.33 -19.87
C LYS A 28 -11.13 -1.53 -20.25
N THR A 29 -11.11 -0.22 -19.95
CA THR A 29 -9.98 0.68 -20.29
C THR A 29 -8.70 0.26 -19.59
N PHE A 30 -8.81 -0.18 -18.33
CA PHE A 30 -7.67 -0.55 -17.49
C PHE A 30 -7.46 -2.06 -17.38
N ASP A 31 -8.17 -2.85 -18.19
CA ASP A 31 -8.05 -4.31 -18.28
C ASP A 31 -8.24 -5.01 -16.91
N VAL A 32 -9.15 -4.51 -16.06
CA VAL A 32 -9.40 -5.07 -14.72
C VAL A 32 -10.38 -6.24 -14.82
N PRO A 33 -10.02 -7.46 -14.38
CA PRO A 33 -10.92 -8.62 -14.46
C PRO A 33 -12.19 -8.45 -13.65
N GLY A 34 -12.08 -7.90 -12.42
CA GLY A 34 -13.19 -7.74 -11.50
C GLY A 34 -13.12 -6.50 -10.63
N ILE A 35 -14.24 -5.83 -10.45
CA ILE A 35 -14.40 -4.61 -9.64
C ILE A 35 -15.64 -4.76 -8.76
N ALA A 36 -15.56 -4.37 -7.50
CA ALA A 36 -16.72 -4.16 -6.65
C ALA A 36 -16.76 -2.70 -6.19
N VAL A 37 -17.95 -2.10 -6.22
CA VAL A 37 -18.17 -0.70 -5.84
C VAL A 37 -19.36 -0.59 -4.90
N ALA A 38 -19.22 0.25 -3.86
CA ALA A 38 -20.36 0.69 -3.06
C ALA A 38 -20.33 2.20 -2.84
N VAL A 39 -21.52 2.79 -2.73
CA VAL A 39 -21.72 4.19 -2.37
C VAL A 39 -22.66 4.24 -1.16
N VAL A 40 -22.18 4.92 -0.12
CA VAL A 40 -22.95 5.23 1.08
C VAL A 40 -23.32 6.71 1.03
N LYS A 41 -24.59 7.03 1.28
CA LYS A 41 -25.09 8.40 1.34
C LYS A 41 -26.10 8.53 2.49
N ASP A 42 -25.91 9.54 3.34
CA ASP A 42 -26.80 9.81 4.49
C ASP A 42 -27.07 8.58 5.37
N GLY A 43 -26.02 7.77 5.62
CA GLY A 43 -26.08 6.56 6.42
C GLY A 43 -26.72 5.35 5.74
N GLN A 44 -27.04 5.42 4.46
CA GLN A 44 -27.63 4.34 3.67
C GLN A 44 -26.71 3.90 2.53
N VAL A 45 -26.72 2.62 2.21
CA VAL A 45 -26.07 2.10 1.00
C VAL A 45 -27.00 2.38 -0.20
N VAL A 46 -26.61 3.33 -1.03
CA VAL A 46 -27.43 3.77 -2.19
C VAL A 46 -27.01 3.11 -3.51
N PHE A 47 -25.82 2.52 -3.54
CA PHE A 47 -25.30 1.72 -4.66
C PHE A 47 -24.37 0.64 -4.13
N GLN A 48 -24.52 -0.58 -4.64
CA GLN A 48 -23.64 -1.69 -4.26
C GLN A 48 -23.67 -2.77 -5.34
N LYS A 49 -22.55 -2.98 -6.07
CA LYS A 49 -22.53 -3.90 -7.21
C LYS A 49 -21.12 -4.43 -7.49
N GLY A 50 -21.08 -5.67 -8.01
CA GLY A 50 -19.90 -6.28 -8.59
C GLY A 50 -19.95 -6.30 -10.11
N PHE A 51 -18.78 -6.25 -10.74
CA PHE A 51 -18.59 -6.23 -12.20
C PHE A 51 -17.45 -7.16 -12.58
N GLY A 52 -17.59 -7.87 -13.69
CA GLY A 52 -16.58 -8.80 -14.19
C GLY A 52 -16.48 -10.09 -13.37
N VAL A 53 -15.30 -10.70 -13.35
CA VAL A 53 -15.05 -12.04 -12.81
C VAL A 53 -14.07 -12.04 -11.65
N ARG A 54 -14.23 -13.01 -10.74
CA ARG A 54 -13.32 -13.18 -9.60
C ARG A 54 -11.92 -13.64 -10.02
N LYS A 55 -11.82 -14.35 -11.13
CA LYS A 55 -10.57 -14.87 -11.67
C LYS A 55 -10.68 -15.02 -13.18
N LEU A 56 -9.65 -14.62 -13.91
CA LEU A 56 -9.57 -14.87 -15.35
C LEU A 56 -9.61 -16.38 -15.64
N GLY A 57 -10.41 -16.77 -16.62
CA GLY A 57 -10.64 -18.17 -16.98
C GLY A 57 -11.69 -18.88 -16.12
N ASP A 58 -12.23 -18.22 -15.07
CA ASP A 58 -13.34 -18.72 -14.25
C ASP A 58 -14.57 -17.82 -14.50
N PRO A 59 -15.76 -18.35 -14.84
CA PRO A 59 -16.94 -17.54 -15.10
C PRO A 59 -17.60 -16.98 -13.84
N ALA A 60 -17.14 -17.33 -12.64
CA ALA A 60 -17.72 -16.88 -11.38
C ALA A 60 -17.63 -15.35 -11.26
N PRO A 61 -18.80 -14.65 -11.14
CA PRO A 61 -18.83 -13.19 -11.15
C PRO A 61 -18.33 -12.61 -9.83
N VAL A 62 -17.84 -11.37 -9.89
CA VAL A 62 -17.70 -10.53 -8.70
C VAL A 62 -19.07 -10.10 -8.23
N THR A 63 -19.33 -10.23 -6.94
CA THR A 63 -20.56 -9.82 -6.26
C THR A 63 -20.25 -8.76 -5.20
N PRO A 64 -21.26 -8.08 -4.61
CA PRO A 64 -21.02 -7.20 -3.47
C PRO A 64 -20.41 -7.90 -2.25
N ASN A 65 -20.53 -9.22 -2.15
CA ASN A 65 -20.03 -10.03 -1.04
C ASN A 65 -18.65 -10.64 -1.33
N THR A 66 -18.17 -10.55 -2.56
CA THR A 66 -16.84 -11.06 -2.92
C THR A 66 -15.77 -10.36 -2.10
N LEU A 67 -14.94 -11.14 -1.42
CA LEU A 67 -13.83 -10.66 -0.60
C LEU A 67 -12.65 -10.26 -1.49
N PHE A 68 -12.00 -9.17 -1.11
CA PHE A 68 -10.75 -8.67 -1.66
C PHE A 68 -9.79 -8.35 -0.53
N GLY A 69 -8.49 -8.40 -0.77
CA GLY A 69 -7.52 -7.80 0.09
C GLY A 69 -7.69 -6.28 0.09
N ILE A 70 -8.06 -5.68 1.23
CA ILE A 70 -8.22 -4.23 1.32
C ILE A 70 -6.91 -3.52 1.60
N ALA A 71 -5.83 -4.28 1.80
CA ALA A 71 -4.48 -3.77 2.01
C ALA A 71 -4.42 -2.65 3.06
N SER A 72 -3.77 -1.54 2.75
CA SER A 72 -3.56 -0.44 3.71
C SER A 72 -4.82 0.25 4.20
N ASN A 73 -6.01 -0.01 3.65
CA ASN A 73 -7.26 0.37 4.32
C ASN A 73 -7.41 -0.30 5.70
N THR A 74 -6.65 -1.36 5.99
CA THR A 74 -6.50 -2.00 7.31
C THR A 74 -5.98 -1.03 8.38
N LYS A 75 -5.15 -0.06 8.02
CA LYS A 75 -4.55 0.92 8.93
C LYS A 75 -5.59 1.71 9.72
N ALA A 76 -6.73 2.00 9.10
CA ALA A 76 -7.85 2.68 9.77
C ALA A 76 -8.48 1.82 10.89
N PHE A 77 -8.50 0.50 10.73
CA PHE A 77 -8.97 -0.43 11.78
C PHE A 77 -7.98 -0.50 12.94
N THR A 78 -6.68 -0.47 12.65
CA THR A 78 -5.62 -0.41 13.68
C THR A 78 -5.70 0.91 14.46
N ALA A 79 -5.87 2.04 13.78
CA ALA A 79 -6.05 3.35 14.42
C ALA A 79 -7.33 3.39 15.28
N ALA A 80 -8.45 2.86 14.79
CA ALA A 80 -9.70 2.77 15.53
C ALA A 80 -9.58 1.87 16.77
N SER A 81 -8.81 0.77 16.68
CA SER A 81 -8.54 -0.09 17.83
C SER A 81 -7.82 0.65 18.95
N LEU A 82 -6.82 1.47 18.61
CA LEU A 82 -6.15 2.34 19.58
C LEU A 82 -7.09 3.43 20.11
N ALA A 83 -7.92 4.04 19.25
CA ALA A 83 -8.91 5.04 19.66
C ALA A 83 -9.91 4.49 20.69
N MET A 84 -10.33 3.24 20.56
CA MET A 84 -11.18 2.55 21.55
C MET A 84 -10.45 2.40 22.89
N LEU A 85 -9.17 2.04 22.87
CA LEU A 85 -8.35 1.93 24.09
C LEU A 85 -8.10 3.29 24.75
N VAL A 86 -8.00 4.37 23.95
CA VAL A 86 -7.94 5.75 24.46
C VAL A 86 -9.24 6.14 25.15
N ASP A 87 -10.41 5.85 24.56
CA ASP A 87 -11.71 6.09 25.18
C ASP A 87 -11.90 5.30 26.48
N GLU A 88 -11.31 4.13 26.58
CA GLU A 88 -11.29 3.30 27.78
C GLU A 88 -10.30 3.80 28.86
N GLY A 89 -9.53 4.86 28.57
CA GLY A 89 -8.52 5.41 29.49
C GLY A 89 -7.33 4.49 29.71
N LYS A 90 -7.10 3.51 28.84
CA LYS A 90 -6.00 2.54 28.96
C LYS A 90 -4.68 3.07 28.42
N LEU A 91 -4.72 4.05 27.53
CA LEU A 91 -3.58 4.78 26.98
C LEU A 91 -4.03 6.16 26.46
N HIS A 92 -3.06 7.03 26.17
CA HIS A 92 -3.27 8.32 25.52
C HIS A 92 -2.45 8.40 24.24
N TRP A 93 -2.91 9.20 23.27
CA TRP A 93 -2.16 9.42 22.02
C TRP A 93 -0.75 10.00 22.23
N THR A 94 -0.53 10.64 23.38
CA THR A 94 0.73 11.27 23.78
C THR A 94 1.64 10.41 24.63
N ASP A 95 1.20 9.21 25.02
CA ASP A 95 2.02 8.29 25.80
C ASP A 95 3.18 7.76 24.97
N ARG A 96 4.30 7.46 25.63
CA ARG A 96 5.48 6.91 24.96
C ARG A 96 5.27 5.42 24.68
N VAL A 97 5.69 4.99 23.50
CA VAL A 97 5.59 3.58 23.09
C VAL A 97 6.36 2.67 24.07
N ILE A 98 7.53 3.10 24.53
CA ILE A 98 8.39 2.34 25.45
C ILE A 98 7.76 2.12 26.84
N ASP A 99 6.77 2.90 27.24
CA ASP A 99 6.07 2.70 28.51
C ASP A 99 5.20 1.42 28.50
N PHE A 100 4.79 0.96 27.30
CA PHE A 100 3.99 -0.25 27.09
C PHE A 100 4.80 -1.37 26.41
N LEU A 101 5.79 -1.03 25.60
CA LEU A 101 6.67 -1.94 24.87
C LEU A 101 8.15 -1.64 25.23
N PRO A 102 8.63 -2.03 26.41
CA PRO A 102 9.98 -1.66 26.88
C PRO A 102 11.12 -2.15 25.97
N ALA A 103 10.88 -3.21 25.18
CA ALA A 103 11.86 -3.75 24.25
C ALA A 103 11.89 -3.02 22.89
N PHE A 104 10.94 -2.10 22.62
CA PHE A 104 10.88 -1.33 21.38
C PHE A 104 12.10 -0.41 21.26
N GLN A 105 12.77 -0.46 20.10
CA GLN A 105 13.91 0.39 19.80
C GLN A 105 13.93 0.80 18.33
N MET A 106 14.19 2.07 18.07
CA MET A 106 14.58 2.62 16.77
C MET A 106 16.09 2.75 16.71
N ALA A 107 16.67 2.97 15.53
CA ALA A 107 18.11 3.16 15.37
C ALA A 107 18.66 4.35 16.18
N ASP A 108 17.86 5.39 16.36
CA ASP A 108 18.20 6.56 17.17
C ASP A 108 17.60 6.42 18.58
N PRO A 109 18.44 6.47 19.66
CA PRO A 109 17.95 6.39 21.03
C PRO A 109 17.02 7.54 21.44
N TYR A 110 17.16 8.74 20.87
CA TYR A 110 16.25 9.86 21.12
C TYR A 110 14.87 9.54 20.54
N VAL A 111 14.81 9.06 19.28
CA VAL A 111 13.55 8.66 18.63
C VAL A 111 12.87 7.54 19.40
N THR A 112 13.64 6.56 19.88
CA THR A 112 13.12 5.49 20.74
C THR A 112 12.41 6.03 21.97
N ARG A 113 13.03 6.95 22.72
CA ARG A 113 12.45 7.52 23.95
C ARG A 113 11.28 8.44 23.71
N GLU A 114 11.27 9.16 22.56
CA GLU A 114 10.27 10.19 22.25
C GLU A 114 9.14 9.72 21.35
N MET A 115 9.21 8.49 20.81
CA MET A 115 8.13 7.90 20.00
C MET A 115 6.85 7.81 20.82
N ARG A 116 5.79 8.50 20.35
CA ARG A 116 4.46 8.49 20.97
C ARG A 116 3.53 7.53 20.23
N VAL A 117 2.47 7.09 20.87
CA VAL A 117 1.42 6.24 20.27
C VAL A 117 0.97 6.83 18.93
N LYS A 118 0.68 8.13 18.89
CA LYS A 118 0.29 8.85 17.67
C LYS A 118 1.34 8.77 16.56
N ASP A 119 2.63 8.83 16.89
CA ASP A 119 3.72 8.84 15.89
C ASP A 119 3.81 7.52 15.13
N LEU A 120 3.37 6.40 15.70
CA LEU A 120 3.30 5.10 15.02
C LEU A 120 2.35 5.10 13.81
N LEU A 121 1.39 6.05 13.76
CA LEU A 121 0.30 6.02 12.79
C LEU A 121 0.41 7.09 11.70
N VAL A 122 1.36 8.03 11.80
CA VAL A 122 1.31 9.26 11.00
C VAL A 122 2.50 9.49 10.08
N HIS A 123 3.33 8.46 9.86
CA HIS A 123 4.41 8.46 8.85
C HIS A 123 5.39 9.64 8.93
N ARG A 124 5.85 9.95 10.16
CA ARG A 124 6.85 11.00 10.44
C ARG A 124 7.96 10.53 11.37
N SER A 125 8.23 9.25 11.36
CA SER A 125 9.19 8.59 12.25
C SER A 125 10.63 8.96 11.98
N GLY A 126 10.93 9.46 10.80
CA GLY A 126 12.28 9.64 10.29
C GLY A 126 12.75 8.49 9.39
N LEU A 127 12.04 7.37 9.35
CA LEU A 127 12.29 6.30 8.39
C LEU A 127 12.10 6.81 6.95
N ALA A 128 12.77 6.21 6.00
CA ALA A 128 12.52 6.45 4.58
C ALA A 128 11.21 5.78 4.13
N LEU A 129 10.73 6.15 2.92
CA LEU A 129 9.57 5.53 2.29
C LEU A 129 9.79 4.02 2.16
N GLY A 130 8.90 3.21 2.75
CA GLY A 130 8.95 1.75 2.72
C GLY A 130 10.12 1.12 3.47
N ALA A 131 10.88 1.87 4.27
CA ALA A 131 12.05 1.34 4.96
C ALA A 131 11.68 0.18 5.89
N GLY A 132 12.34 -0.97 5.69
CA GLY A 132 12.09 -2.20 6.41
C GLY A 132 11.00 -3.09 5.84
N ASP A 133 10.34 -2.71 4.75
CA ASP A 133 9.25 -3.49 4.16
C ASP A 133 9.72 -4.86 3.64
N LEU A 134 10.97 -5.01 3.20
CA LEU A 134 11.53 -6.32 2.82
C LEU A 134 11.51 -7.36 3.96
N MET A 135 11.30 -6.95 5.21
CA MET A 135 11.15 -7.89 6.34
C MET A 135 9.82 -8.65 6.32
N PHE A 136 8.84 -8.21 5.52
CA PHE A 136 7.52 -8.85 5.42
C PHE A 136 6.94 -8.85 3.99
N PHE A 137 7.53 -8.09 3.06
CA PHE A 137 7.09 -8.02 1.66
C PHE A 137 8.30 -8.09 0.70
N PRO A 138 8.32 -9.05 -0.26
CA PRO A 138 7.37 -10.15 -0.39
C PRO A 138 7.38 -11.05 0.84
N ALA A 139 6.42 -11.99 0.93
CA ALA A 139 6.23 -12.84 2.11
C ALA A 139 7.55 -13.38 2.66
N SER A 140 7.76 -13.25 3.96
CA SER A 140 8.96 -13.70 4.67
C SER A 140 8.62 -14.60 5.85
N ASP A 141 9.62 -15.35 6.32
CA ASP A 141 9.52 -16.22 7.49
C ASP A 141 9.84 -15.51 8.82
N LEU A 142 10.15 -14.22 8.78
CA LEU A 142 10.37 -13.44 9.99
C LEU A 142 9.08 -13.31 10.80
N SER A 143 9.17 -13.56 12.11
CA SER A 143 8.07 -13.32 13.02
C SER A 143 7.84 -11.81 13.24
N SER A 144 6.62 -11.43 13.64
CA SER A 144 6.30 -10.06 14.04
C SER A 144 7.26 -9.50 15.10
N ASP A 145 7.65 -10.33 16.08
CA ASP A 145 8.54 -9.92 17.15
C ASP A 145 9.98 -9.68 16.65
N GLU A 146 10.46 -10.51 15.72
CA GLU A 146 11.76 -10.28 15.08
C GLU A 146 11.76 -9.02 14.24
N ILE A 147 10.71 -8.74 13.48
CA ILE A 147 10.60 -7.50 12.70
C ILE A 147 10.69 -6.28 13.63
N VAL A 148 9.94 -6.28 14.75
CA VAL A 148 10.01 -5.19 15.74
C VAL A 148 11.40 -5.06 16.35
N LYS A 149 12.07 -6.17 16.71
CA LYS A 149 13.45 -6.16 17.22
C LYS A 149 14.44 -5.58 16.21
N ARG A 150 14.25 -5.83 14.92
CA ARG A 150 15.17 -5.41 13.85
C ARG A 150 15.03 -3.93 13.48
N LEU A 151 13.96 -3.24 13.89
CA LEU A 151 13.80 -1.80 13.68
C LEU A 151 14.96 -0.96 14.20
N ARG A 152 15.64 -1.41 15.25
CA ARG A 152 16.85 -0.77 15.79
C ARG A 152 18.01 -0.65 14.79
N PHE A 153 17.96 -1.43 13.72
CA PHE A 153 18.99 -1.45 12.68
C PHE A 153 18.57 -0.74 11.40
N VAL A 154 17.28 -0.36 11.26
CA VAL A 154 16.78 0.36 10.10
C VAL A 154 17.17 1.83 10.20
N PRO A 155 18.03 2.35 9.31
CA PRO A 155 18.54 3.71 9.43
C PRO A 155 17.44 4.76 9.21
N LEU A 156 17.53 5.88 9.91
CA LEU A 156 16.68 7.03 9.66
C LEU A 156 17.23 7.83 8.46
N ALA A 157 16.33 8.30 7.60
CA ALA A 157 16.65 9.13 6.43
C ALA A 157 16.45 10.61 6.71
N THR A 158 15.60 10.96 7.69
CA THR A 158 15.29 12.34 8.07
C THR A 158 15.24 12.49 9.59
N SER A 159 15.21 13.72 10.08
CA SER A 159 14.98 13.97 11.50
C SER A 159 13.58 13.55 11.92
N PHE A 160 13.45 13.09 13.15
CA PHE A 160 12.17 12.70 13.74
C PHE A 160 11.12 13.82 13.64
N ARG A 161 9.94 13.49 13.16
CA ARG A 161 8.78 14.39 12.95
C ARG A 161 9.00 15.52 11.92
N SER A 162 10.06 15.48 11.12
CA SER A 162 10.39 16.58 10.20
C SER A 162 9.80 16.45 8.80
N ALA A 163 9.52 15.22 8.36
CA ALA A 163 9.06 14.92 7.01
C ALA A 163 8.08 13.76 6.98
N TYR A 164 7.22 13.75 5.96
CA TYR A 164 6.37 12.63 5.63
C TYR A 164 7.16 11.57 4.84
N ALA A 165 7.14 10.34 5.32
CA ALA A 165 7.60 9.17 4.57
C ALA A 165 6.76 7.97 4.99
N TYR A 166 5.97 7.43 4.07
CA TYR A 166 5.07 6.33 4.34
C TYR A 166 5.84 5.09 4.80
N ASP A 167 5.54 4.57 5.96
CA ASP A 167 6.10 3.35 6.52
C ASP A 167 5.00 2.38 6.96
N ASN A 168 5.17 1.08 6.67
CA ASN A 168 4.23 0.04 7.06
C ASN A 168 4.60 -0.56 8.42
N VAL A 169 5.89 -0.64 8.71
CA VAL A 169 6.43 -1.39 9.84
C VAL A 169 6.00 -0.84 11.20
N LEU A 170 5.75 0.47 11.32
CA LEU A 170 5.27 1.05 12.57
C LEU A 170 3.80 0.72 12.88
N TYR A 171 3.02 0.35 11.89
CA TYR A 171 1.68 -0.21 12.12
C TYR A 171 1.74 -1.61 12.76
N LEU A 172 2.80 -2.38 12.49
CA LEU A 172 3.06 -3.61 13.25
C LEU A 172 3.30 -3.30 14.73
N VAL A 173 4.13 -2.29 15.03
CA VAL A 173 4.35 -1.82 16.42
C VAL A 173 3.05 -1.37 17.07
N ALA A 174 2.18 -0.66 16.32
CA ALA A 174 0.84 -0.28 16.79
C ALA A 174 -0.03 -1.51 17.11
N GLY A 175 0.06 -2.57 16.29
CA GLY A 175 -0.61 -3.86 16.58
C GLY A 175 -0.08 -4.53 17.85
N LYS A 176 1.24 -4.52 18.06
CA LYS A 176 1.86 -5.01 19.31
C LYS A 176 1.45 -4.17 20.53
N LEU A 177 1.28 -2.87 20.35
CA LEU A 177 0.79 -1.99 21.41
C LEU A 177 -0.65 -2.33 21.79
N ILE A 178 -1.52 -2.59 20.81
CA ILE A 178 -2.89 -3.06 21.05
C ILE A 178 -2.87 -4.37 21.86
N GLU A 179 -2.00 -5.31 21.49
CA GLU A 179 -1.84 -6.58 22.19
C GLU A 179 -1.40 -6.37 23.64
N ALA A 180 -0.36 -5.56 23.88
CA ALA A 180 0.18 -5.27 25.20
C ALA A 180 -0.87 -4.61 26.13
N VAL A 181 -1.67 -3.67 25.61
CA VAL A 181 -2.64 -2.90 26.40
C VAL A 181 -3.95 -3.67 26.62
N SER A 182 -4.39 -4.44 25.63
CA SER A 182 -5.68 -5.14 25.68
C SER A 182 -5.58 -6.59 26.17
N GLY A 183 -4.39 -7.19 26.16
CA GLY A 183 -4.18 -8.61 26.42
C GLY A 183 -4.67 -9.52 25.28
N LYS A 184 -5.00 -8.97 24.09
CA LYS A 184 -5.51 -9.72 22.93
C LYS A 184 -4.67 -9.44 21.70
N PRO A 185 -4.30 -10.46 20.91
CA PRO A 185 -3.68 -10.24 19.59
C PRO A 185 -4.53 -9.28 18.74
N TRP A 186 -3.88 -8.46 17.94
CA TRP A 186 -4.56 -7.48 17.06
C TRP A 186 -5.71 -8.09 16.25
N SER A 187 -5.52 -9.27 15.68
CA SER A 187 -6.52 -9.97 14.88
C SER A 187 -7.77 -10.33 15.69
N ALA A 188 -7.59 -10.82 16.93
CA ALA A 188 -8.69 -11.14 17.84
C ALA A 188 -9.42 -9.87 18.29
N PHE A 189 -8.66 -8.80 18.60
CA PHE A 189 -9.23 -7.52 18.98
C PHE A 189 -10.13 -6.94 17.88
N VAL A 190 -9.64 -6.89 16.64
CA VAL A 190 -10.40 -6.38 15.48
C VAL A 190 -11.66 -7.23 15.24
N LYS A 191 -11.54 -8.56 15.25
CA LYS A 191 -12.68 -9.48 15.06
C LYS A 191 -13.76 -9.25 16.12
N GLU A 192 -13.37 -9.19 17.40
CA GLU A 192 -14.31 -9.07 18.52
C GLU A 192 -14.89 -7.67 18.66
N ARG A 193 -14.02 -6.65 18.55
CA ARG A 193 -14.36 -5.28 18.94
C ARG A 193 -14.85 -4.42 17.78
N ILE A 194 -14.56 -4.81 16.52
CA ILE A 194 -14.96 -4.06 15.33
C ILE A 194 -15.87 -4.90 14.44
N PHE A 195 -15.40 -6.07 13.96
CA PHE A 195 -16.18 -6.85 13.00
C PHE A 195 -17.51 -7.34 13.59
N SER A 196 -17.47 -7.92 14.79
CA SER A 196 -18.66 -8.48 15.43
C SER A 196 -19.74 -7.42 15.70
N PRO A 197 -19.45 -6.25 16.33
CA PRO A 197 -20.46 -5.21 16.56
C PRO A 197 -21.02 -4.59 15.29
N LEU A 198 -20.23 -4.55 14.19
CA LEU A 198 -20.66 -4.04 12.88
C LEU A 198 -21.38 -5.09 12.04
N GLY A 199 -21.39 -6.36 12.46
CA GLY A 199 -21.90 -7.45 11.66
C GLY A 199 -21.07 -7.72 10.39
N MET A 200 -19.75 -7.46 10.43
CA MET A 200 -18.78 -7.74 9.34
C MET A 200 -18.33 -9.21 9.42
N SER A 201 -19.28 -10.13 9.36
CA SER A 201 -19.06 -11.57 9.66
C SER A 201 -18.24 -12.31 8.60
N ALA A 202 -18.23 -11.81 7.36
CA ALA A 202 -17.45 -12.39 6.27
C ALA A 202 -16.00 -11.89 6.23
N SER A 203 -15.72 -10.72 6.82
CA SER A 203 -14.38 -10.14 6.84
C SER A 203 -13.38 -11.00 7.61
N LYS A 204 -12.14 -11.05 7.14
CA LYS A 204 -11.02 -11.79 7.73
C LYS A 204 -9.88 -10.85 8.08
N THR A 205 -9.08 -11.21 9.07
CA THR A 205 -7.90 -10.44 9.48
C THR A 205 -6.60 -10.95 8.84
N SER A 206 -6.70 -12.00 8.04
CA SER A 206 -5.61 -12.64 7.31
C SER A 206 -6.15 -13.33 6.06
N ILE A 207 -5.33 -13.42 5.02
CA ILE A 207 -5.58 -14.27 3.86
C ILE A 207 -5.60 -15.76 4.28
N SER A 208 -4.83 -16.13 5.30
CA SER A 208 -4.76 -17.47 5.85
C SER A 208 -6.05 -17.91 6.57
N ASP A 209 -6.95 -16.97 6.88
CA ASP A 209 -8.28 -17.27 7.45
C ASP A 209 -9.29 -17.72 6.38
N LEU A 210 -8.98 -17.58 5.08
CA LEU A 210 -9.86 -18.00 3.99
C LEU A 210 -9.93 -19.53 3.90
N LYS A 211 -11.13 -20.02 3.56
CA LYS A 211 -11.41 -21.44 3.40
C LYS A 211 -11.68 -21.75 1.93
N PRO A 212 -11.44 -23.01 1.50
CA PRO A 212 -11.89 -23.45 0.18
C PRO A 212 -13.40 -23.19 0.02
N GLY A 213 -13.77 -22.51 -1.07
CA GLY A 213 -15.16 -22.14 -1.36
C GLY A 213 -15.59 -20.74 -0.88
N ASP A 214 -14.75 -20.02 -0.13
CA ASP A 214 -15.04 -18.61 0.17
C ASP A 214 -15.15 -17.80 -1.14
N ASP A 215 -16.07 -16.82 -1.15
CA ASP A 215 -16.26 -15.89 -2.28
C ASP A 215 -15.13 -14.85 -2.24
N PHE A 216 -13.97 -15.21 -2.82
CA PHE A 216 -12.75 -14.42 -2.85
C PHE A 216 -12.29 -14.15 -4.29
N ALA A 217 -11.91 -12.92 -4.60
CA ALA A 217 -11.33 -12.54 -5.87
C ALA A 217 -9.83 -12.89 -5.91
N ALA A 218 -9.40 -13.61 -6.93
CA ALA A 218 -7.97 -13.86 -7.15
C ALA A 218 -7.26 -12.55 -7.59
N PRO A 219 -6.05 -12.26 -7.10
CA PRO A 219 -5.26 -11.14 -7.57
C PRO A 219 -4.73 -11.39 -8.99
N HIS A 220 -4.58 -10.31 -9.79
CA HIS A 220 -4.05 -10.39 -11.15
C HIS A 220 -2.97 -9.32 -11.37
N SER A 221 -1.89 -9.71 -12.02
CA SER A 221 -0.79 -8.82 -12.43
C SER A 221 -0.31 -9.18 -13.83
N HIS A 222 0.36 -8.24 -14.48
CA HIS A 222 1.05 -8.54 -15.72
C HIS A 222 2.35 -9.29 -15.43
N VAL A 223 2.40 -10.54 -15.84
CA VAL A 223 3.57 -11.41 -15.75
C VAL A 223 4.19 -11.49 -17.13
N ASP A 224 5.38 -10.90 -17.30
CA ASP A 224 6.05 -10.78 -18.61
C ASP A 224 5.13 -10.21 -19.71
N GLY A 225 4.31 -9.21 -19.36
CA GLY A 225 3.40 -8.51 -20.27
C GLY A 225 2.03 -9.16 -20.46
N VAL A 226 1.77 -10.33 -19.85
CA VAL A 226 0.47 -11.03 -19.95
C VAL A 226 -0.27 -10.92 -18.64
N LEU A 227 -1.52 -10.43 -18.66
CA LEU A 227 -2.36 -10.39 -17.46
C LEU A 227 -2.75 -11.81 -17.04
N ALA A 228 -2.41 -12.17 -15.81
CA ALA A 228 -2.66 -13.48 -15.25
C ALA A 228 -3.02 -13.42 -13.77
N ALA A 229 -3.78 -14.41 -13.29
CA ALA A 229 -3.99 -14.60 -11.86
C ALA A 229 -2.68 -15.01 -11.20
N ILE A 230 -2.37 -14.37 -10.06
CA ILE A 230 -1.16 -14.61 -9.29
C ILE A 230 -1.50 -15.15 -7.90
N ARG A 231 -0.48 -15.59 -7.17
CA ARG A 231 -0.64 -15.98 -5.77
C ARG A 231 -0.90 -14.75 -4.90
N PRO A 232 -1.87 -14.80 -3.97
CA PRO A 232 -2.10 -13.70 -3.02
C PRO A 232 -0.89 -13.48 -2.11
N ASP A 233 -0.65 -12.22 -1.73
CA ASP A 233 0.33 -11.89 -0.70
C ASP A 233 -0.11 -12.39 0.68
N VAL A 234 0.84 -12.86 1.47
CA VAL A 234 0.64 -13.24 2.88
C VAL A 234 1.35 -12.20 3.75
N LEU A 235 0.58 -11.42 4.50
CA LEU A 235 1.07 -10.34 5.35
C LEU A 235 0.79 -10.59 6.85
N ASP A 236 0.74 -11.85 7.28
CA ASP A 236 0.37 -12.23 8.64
C ASP A 236 1.35 -11.69 9.68
N ASN A 237 2.62 -11.58 9.34
CA ASN A 237 3.67 -11.01 10.19
C ASN A 237 3.64 -9.48 10.26
N ASN A 238 2.86 -8.80 9.41
CA ASN A 238 2.55 -7.36 9.48
C ASN A 238 1.04 -7.10 9.27
N ALA A 239 0.18 -7.96 9.81
CA ALA A 239 -1.26 -7.88 9.65
C ALA A 239 -1.88 -6.51 9.97
N PRO A 240 -1.45 -5.77 11.03
CA PRO A 240 -2.01 -4.46 11.36
C PRO A 240 -1.84 -3.39 10.28
N ALA A 241 -0.93 -3.57 9.34
CA ALA A 241 -0.69 -2.64 8.23
C ALA A 241 -1.55 -2.93 7.00
N GLY A 242 -1.95 -4.22 6.74
CA GLY A 242 -2.51 -4.52 5.43
C GLY A 242 -3.24 -5.85 5.23
N ALA A 243 -3.46 -6.69 6.24
CA ALA A 243 -3.89 -8.07 6.01
C ALA A 243 -5.41 -8.31 5.91
N ILE A 244 -6.27 -7.31 6.17
CA ILE A 244 -7.72 -7.51 6.15
C ILE A 244 -8.21 -7.89 4.75
N GLN A 245 -9.06 -8.94 4.70
CA GLN A 245 -9.84 -9.34 3.54
C GLN A 245 -11.29 -8.92 3.80
N SER A 246 -11.91 -8.16 2.90
CA SER A 246 -13.27 -7.67 3.08
C SER A 246 -13.98 -7.47 1.73
N SER A 247 -15.29 -7.25 1.78
CA SER A 247 -16.12 -6.98 0.62
C SER A 247 -16.71 -5.56 0.68
N VAL A 248 -17.26 -5.05 -0.44
CA VAL A 248 -17.93 -3.75 -0.41
C VAL A 248 -19.19 -3.77 0.46
N ALA A 249 -19.84 -4.94 0.63
CA ALA A 249 -20.97 -5.11 1.54
C ALA A 249 -20.55 -4.91 3.01
N GLU A 250 -19.44 -5.50 3.40
CA GLU A 250 -18.89 -5.39 4.75
C GLU A 250 -18.29 -3.99 5.00
N MET A 251 -17.50 -3.48 4.05
CA MET A 251 -16.89 -2.15 4.13
C MET A 251 -17.92 -1.03 4.18
N SER A 252 -19.11 -1.22 3.58
CA SER A 252 -20.19 -0.23 3.69
C SER A 252 -20.63 -0.02 5.13
N LYS A 253 -20.70 -1.09 5.95
CA LYS A 253 -21.04 -1.01 7.38
C LYS A 253 -19.97 -0.21 8.15
N TRP A 254 -18.70 -0.45 7.84
CA TRP A 254 -17.56 0.31 8.37
C TRP A 254 -17.66 1.80 8.02
N ILE A 255 -17.97 2.15 6.76
CA ILE A 255 -18.07 3.53 6.31
C ILE A 255 -19.28 4.25 6.89
N VAL A 256 -20.43 3.58 7.02
CA VAL A 256 -21.61 4.14 7.72
C VAL A 256 -21.24 4.52 9.16
N MET A 257 -20.57 3.64 9.90
CA MET A 257 -20.11 3.90 11.26
C MET A 257 -19.10 5.05 11.31
N GLN A 258 -18.14 5.11 10.39
CA GLN A 258 -17.17 6.19 10.30
C GLN A 258 -17.85 7.55 10.07
N LEU A 259 -18.76 7.64 9.10
CA LEU A 259 -19.51 8.88 8.78
C LEU A 259 -20.45 9.30 9.92
N ASN A 260 -20.84 8.36 10.78
CA ASN A 260 -21.64 8.62 11.99
C ASN A 260 -20.77 8.82 13.24
N ALA A 261 -19.48 9.20 13.05
CA ALA A 261 -18.54 9.49 14.15
C ALA A 261 -18.48 8.37 15.21
N GLY A 262 -18.36 7.12 14.74
CA GLY A 262 -18.22 5.94 15.60
C GLY A 262 -19.53 5.28 16.01
N GLU A 263 -20.70 5.84 15.69
CA GLU A 263 -22.01 5.31 16.08
C GLU A 263 -22.41 4.12 15.21
N ILE A 264 -22.90 3.08 15.87
CA ILE A 264 -23.42 1.85 15.26
C ILE A 264 -24.93 1.73 15.49
N PRO A 265 -25.65 0.86 14.75
CA PRO A 265 -27.06 0.61 14.98
C PRO A 265 -27.36 0.32 16.45
N GLY A 266 -28.42 0.94 16.97
CA GLY A 266 -28.81 0.83 18.39
C GLY A 266 -28.23 1.92 19.29
N GLY A 267 -27.58 2.96 18.73
CA GLY A 267 -27.10 4.14 19.47
C GLY A 267 -25.83 3.95 20.29
N LYS A 268 -25.23 2.76 20.23
CA LYS A 268 -23.90 2.51 20.80
C LYS A 268 -22.81 3.08 19.89
N ARG A 269 -21.60 3.24 20.42
CA ARG A 269 -20.43 3.69 19.66
C ARG A 269 -19.28 2.70 19.79
N LEU A 270 -18.52 2.49 18.73
CA LEU A 270 -17.25 1.78 18.80
C LEU A 270 -16.16 2.67 19.44
N PHE A 271 -16.17 3.94 19.13
CA PHE A 271 -15.33 4.99 19.73
C PHE A 271 -16.12 6.31 19.77
N SER A 272 -15.69 7.24 20.61
CA SER A 272 -16.36 8.52 20.79
C SER A 272 -16.23 9.43 19.55
N ALA A 273 -17.13 10.42 19.45
CA ALA A 273 -17.05 11.45 18.43
C ALA A 273 -15.74 12.27 18.56
N ALA A 274 -15.18 12.40 19.75
CA ALA A 274 -13.89 13.02 19.99
C ALA A 274 -12.76 12.25 19.30
N GLN A 275 -12.77 10.92 19.40
CA GLN A 275 -11.78 10.07 18.71
C GLN A 275 -11.97 10.09 17.19
N SER A 276 -13.21 10.12 16.71
CA SER A 276 -13.46 10.30 15.27
C SER A 276 -12.83 11.59 14.75
N LYS A 277 -13.02 12.69 15.46
CA LYS A 277 -12.41 13.99 15.13
C LYS A 277 -10.88 13.92 15.17
N GLU A 278 -10.31 13.29 16.21
CA GLU A 278 -8.86 13.11 16.36
C GLU A 278 -8.27 12.29 15.20
N MET A 279 -8.91 11.16 14.85
CA MET A 279 -8.44 10.31 13.74
C MET A 279 -8.48 10.99 12.38
N TRP A 280 -9.33 12.00 12.18
CA TRP A 280 -9.45 12.74 10.92
C TRP A 280 -8.79 14.13 10.95
N THR A 281 -8.03 14.43 12.00
CA THR A 281 -7.24 15.66 12.10
C THR A 281 -5.87 15.41 11.46
N GLY A 282 -5.52 16.22 10.44
CA GLY A 282 -4.22 16.14 9.78
C GLY A 282 -3.07 16.40 10.76
N VAL A 283 -2.08 15.52 10.79
CA VAL A 283 -0.93 15.59 11.70
C VAL A 283 0.36 15.84 10.93
N THR A 284 0.60 15.05 9.88
CA THR A 284 1.83 15.16 9.08
C THR A 284 1.50 15.76 7.73
N PRO A 285 1.96 16.97 7.41
CA PRO A 285 1.79 17.55 6.07
C PRO A 285 2.40 16.65 5.00
N ILE A 286 1.65 16.41 3.92
CA ILE A 286 2.15 15.71 2.73
C ILE A 286 2.50 16.75 1.68
N PRO A 287 3.71 16.73 1.08
CA PRO A 287 4.06 17.63 -0.01
C PRO A 287 3.06 17.55 -1.17
N ILE A 288 2.61 18.70 -1.65
CA ILE A 288 1.66 18.80 -2.77
C ILE A 288 2.44 19.04 -4.05
N ASN A 289 2.19 18.21 -5.06
CA ASN A 289 2.68 18.41 -6.41
C ASN A 289 1.53 18.90 -7.30
N ASP A 290 1.88 19.60 -8.39
CA ASP A 290 0.88 19.92 -9.41
C ASP A 290 0.28 18.62 -9.97
N PRO A 291 -1.03 18.59 -10.21
CA PRO A 291 -1.67 17.42 -10.80
C PRO A 291 -1.19 17.22 -12.24
N PRO A 292 -1.29 15.99 -12.77
CA PRO A 292 -1.02 15.75 -14.18
C PRO A 292 -1.85 16.71 -15.07
N PRO A 293 -1.28 17.20 -16.18
CA PRO A 293 -1.98 18.14 -17.08
C PRO A 293 -3.36 17.63 -17.56
N GLN A 294 -3.52 16.31 -17.64
CA GLN A 294 -4.76 15.62 -18.01
C GLN A 294 -5.85 15.66 -16.92
N LEU A 295 -5.45 15.96 -15.69
CA LEU A 295 -6.29 15.88 -14.49
C LEU A 295 -6.23 17.17 -13.64
N PRO A 296 -6.40 18.37 -14.24
CA PRO A 296 -6.20 19.64 -13.53
C PRO A 296 -7.17 19.84 -12.36
N ALA A 297 -8.34 19.19 -12.41
CA ALA A 297 -9.34 19.24 -11.35
C ALA A 297 -8.88 18.56 -10.04
N LEU A 298 -7.79 17.77 -10.05
CA LEU A 298 -7.18 17.20 -8.85
C LEU A 298 -6.32 18.20 -8.06
N LYS A 299 -6.23 19.46 -8.49
CA LYS A 299 -5.51 20.49 -7.73
C LYS A 299 -6.08 20.60 -6.32
N MET A 300 -5.20 20.51 -5.33
CA MET A 300 -5.55 20.62 -3.91
C MET A 300 -4.77 21.77 -3.25
N ASN A 301 -5.28 22.28 -2.14
CA ASN A 301 -4.66 23.38 -1.39
C ASN A 301 -3.95 22.89 -0.12
N PHE A 302 -4.39 21.75 0.42
CA PHE A 302 -3.70 21.11 1.53
C PHE A 302 -3.75 19.57 1.40
N SER A 303 -2.75 18.91 1.96
CA SER A 303 -2.71 17.46 2.09
C SER A 303 -1.97 17.10 3.37
N SER A 304 -2.53 16.17 4.15
CA SER A 304 -1.94 15.69 5.39
C SER A 304 -2.27 14.23 5.62
N TYR A 305 -1.42 13.54 6.36
CA TYR A 305 -1.75 12.23 6.92
C TYR A 305 -2.24 12.41 8.36
N ALA A 306 -3.31 11.69 8.68
CA ALA A 306 -3.95 11.63 9.99
C ALA A 306 -3.77 10.24 10.60
N LEU A 307 -4.61 9.80 11.55
CA LEU A 307 -4.46 8.49 12.19
C LEU A 307 -5.09 7.40 11.31
N GLY A 308 -4.29 6.81 10.42
CA GLY A 308 -4.72 5.79 9.47
C GLY A 308 -5.52 6.30 8.28
N TRP A 309 -5.51 7.62 8.03
CA TRP A 309 -6.24 8.27 6.96
C TRP A 309 -5.42 9.37 6.30
N SER A 310 -5.56 9.53 4.99
CA SER A 310 -5.16 10.73 4.28
C SER A 310 -6.29 11.75 4.31
N VAL A 311 -5.94 13.02 4.43
CA VAL A 311 -6.90 14.14 4.48
C VAL A 311 -6.42 15.24 3.55
N ASN A 312 -7.28 15.66 2.62
CA ASN A 312 -7.02 16.79 1.72
C ASN A 312 -8.33 17.49 1.34
N ASP A 313 -8.24 18.58 0.59
CA ASP A 313 -9.40 19.21 -0.02
C ASP A 313 -9.60 18.75 -1.48
N TYR A 314 -10.85 18.74 -1.88
CA TYR A 314 -11.25 18.56 -3.27
C TYR A 314 -12.52 19.36 -3.53
N ARG A 315 -12.48 20.28 -4.50
CA ARG A 315 -13.61 21.17 -4.84
C ARG A 315 -14.23 21.89 -3.63
N GLY A 316 -13.41 22.28 -2.65
CA GLY A 316 -13.86 22.95 -1.42
C GLY A 316 -14.37 22.03 -0.31
N TYR A 317 -14.47 20.73 -0.53
CA TYR A 317 -14.86 19.73 0.47
C TYR A 317 -13.63 19.06 1.08
N LYS A 318 -13.71 18.71 2.35
CA LYS A 318 -12.74 17.84 3.01
C LYS A 318 -12.95 16.40 2.55
N LEU A 319 -11.88 15.77 2.05
CA LEU A 319 -11.83 14.33 1.83
C LEU A 319 -11.07 13.63 2.96
N VAL A 320 -11.60 12.50 3.42
CA VAL A 320 -10.94 11.55 4.31
C VAL A 320 -10.89 10.22 3.57
N TRP A 321 -9.69 9.73 3.25
CA TRP A 321 -9.55 8.60 2.36
C TRP A 321 -8.29 7.78 2.64
N HIS A 322 -8.27 6.57 2.16
CA HIS A 322 -7.07 5.76 2.06
C HIS A 322 -7.13 4.85 0.83
N THR A 323 -5.97 4.51 0.29
CA THR A 323 -5.84 3.46 -0.71
C THR A 323 -5.18 2.23 -0.09
N GLY A 324 -5.31 1.10 -0.75
CA GLY A 324 -4.59 -0.12 -0.41
C GLY A 324 -3.98 -0.73 -1.66
N GLY A 325 -2.78 -1.24 -1.55
CA GLY A 325 -2.08 -1.97 -2.60
C GLY A 325 -1.50 -3.27 -2.06
N LEU A 326 -1.79 -4.36 -2.76
CA LEU A 326 -1.16 -5.68 -2.68
C LEU A 326 -0.82 -6.10 -4.09
N SER A 327 0.06 -7.07 -4.26
CA SER A 327 0.33 -7.65 -5.58
C SER A 327 -0.99 -8.11 -6.23
N GLY A 328 -1.33 -7.49 -7.34
CA GLY A 328 -2.53 -7.81 -8.11
C GLY A 328 -3.87 -7.38 -7.51
N MET A 329 -3.91 -6.59 -6.44
CA MET A 329 -5.14 -6.04 -5.86
C MET A 329 -4.94 -4.63 -5.36
N VAL A 330 -5.85 -3.72 -5.73
CA VAL A 330 -5.87 -2.38 -5.14
C VAL A 330 -7.27 -2.01 -4.68
N SER A 331 -7.33 -1.16 -3.67
CA SER A 331 -8.56 -0.72 -3.04
C SER A 331 -8.54 0.77 -2.75
N ARG A 332 -9.71 1.40 -2.72
CA ARG A 332 -9.86 2.79 -2.31
C ARG A 332 -11.13 2.97 -1.50
N VAL A 333 -10.98 3.66 -0.38
CA VAL A 333 -12.08 4.19 0.43
C VAL A 333 -11.96 5.69 0.45
N THR A 334 -13.05 6.40 0.16
CA THR A 334 -13.08 7.88 0.20
C THR A 334 -14.38 8.33 0.85
N MET A 335 -14.26 9.21 1.82
CA MET A 335 -15.40 9.83 2.52
C MET A 335 -15.38 11.35 2.31
N VAL A 336 -16.56 11.93 2.15
CA VAL A 336 -16.82 13.37 2.15
C VAL A 336 -17.75 13.65 3.32
N PRO A 337 -17.22 13.97 4.52
CA PRO A 337 -18.02 14.10 5.74
C PRO A 337 -19.15 15.11 5.59
N ASP A 338 -18.89 16.27 4.97
CA ASP A 338 -19.87 17.35 4.78
C ASP A 338 -21.07 16.92 3.94
N LEU A 339 -20.89 15.93 3.06
CA LEU A 339 -21.95 15.36 2.23
C LEU A 339 -22.50 14.04 2.80
N LYS A 340 -21.97 13.56 3.93
CA LYS A 340 -22.26 12.21 4.44
C LYS A 340 -22.16 11.15 3.36
N LEU A 341 -21.14 11.29 2.50
CA LEU A 341 -20.89 10.45 1.34
C LEU A 341 -19.67 9.58 1.57
N GLY A 342 -19.77 8.30 1.24
CA GLY A 342 -18.67 7.35 1.21
C GLY A 342 -18.64 6.56 -0.08
N VAL A 343 -17.47 6.35 -0.65
CA VAL A 343 -17.26 5.56 -1.87
C VAL A 343 -16.20 4.51 -1.58
N ILE A 344 -16.49 3.27 -1.93
CA ILE A 344 -15.61 2.11 -1.77
C ILE A 344 -15.42 1.48 -3.15
N VAL A 345 -14.18 1.30 -3.58
CA VAL A 345 -13.83 0.60 -4.82
C VAL A 345 -12.76 -0.44 -4.52
N LEU A 346 -13.06 -1.69 -4.84
CA LEU A 346 -12.16 -2.84 -4.69
C LEU A 346 -11.92 -3.46 -6.06
N THR A 347 -10.66 -3.76 -6.40
CA THR A 347 -10.29 -4.34 -7.70
C THR A 347 -9.37 -5.53 -7.52
N ASN A 348 -9.42 -6.49 -8.43
CA ASN A 348 -8.53 -7.65 -8.43
C ASN A 348 -7.42 -7.55 -9.49
N GLN A 349 -6.98 -6.31 -9.74
CA GLN A 349 -5.76 -6.01 -10.50
C GLN A 349 -5.10 -4.76 -9.92
N GLU A 350 -3.77 -4.66 -10.05
CA GLU A 350 -2.94 -3.59 -9.48
C GLU A 350 -2.93 -2.32 -10.36
N VAL A 351 -4.11 -1.73 -10.59
CA VAL A 351 -4.26 -0.49 -11.41
C VAL A 351 -5.02 0.60 -10.66
N GLY A 352 -4.27 1.50 -10.04
CA GLY A 352 -4.85 2.63 -9.28
C GLY A 352 -5.67 3.62 -10.13
N ALA A 353 -5.45 3.69 -11.43
CA ALA A 353 -6.24 4.50 -12.34
C ALA A 353 -7.71 4.08 -12.40
N ALA A 354 -7.99 2.77 -12.29
CA ALA A 354 -9.35 2.24 -12.30
C ALA A 354 -10.16 2.72 -11.08
N PHE A 355 -9.68 2.47 -9.85
CA PHE A 355 -10.42 2.91 -8.66
C PHE A 355 -10.50 4.43 -8.57
N SER A 356 -9.45 5.15 -9.02
CA SER A 356 -9.43 6.61 -8.94
C SER A 356 -10.45 7.24 -9.88
N SER A 357 -10.51 6.81 -11.14
CA SER A 357 -11.46 7.33 -12.11
C SER A 357 -12.92 7.10 -11.69
N ILE A 358 -13.22 5.91 -11.18
CA ILE A 358 -14.55 5.56 -10.65
C ILE A 358 -14.89 6.45 -9.45
N THR A 359 -13.98 6.55 -8.48
CA THR A 359 -14.20 7.37 -7.27
C THR A 359 -14.45 8.83 -7.62
N MET A 360 -13.58 9.44 -8.45
CA MET A 360 -13.70 10.87 -8.76
C MET A 360 -14.96 11.16 -9.58
N THR A 361 -15.37 10.25 -10.48
CA THR A 361 -16.65 10.40 -11.19
C THR A 361 -17.83 10.40 -10.23
N ILE A 362 -17.87 9.46 -9.27
CA ILE A 362 -18.95 9.38 -8.29
C ILE A 362 -18.95 10.64 -7.40
N LEU A 363 -17.79 11.10 -6.93
CA LEU A 363 -17.71 12.33 -6.14
C LEU A 363 -18.25 13.54 -6.91
N ASP A 364 -17.84 13.71 -8.17
CA ASP A 364 -18.30 14.82 -9.02
C ASP A 364 -19.82 14.79 -9.25
N GLN A 365 -20.42 13.59 -9.41
CA GLN A 365 -21.87 13.44 -9.52
C GLN A 365 -22.59 13.96 -8.26
N TYR A 366 -22.17 13.54 -7.07
CA TYR A 366 -22.77 13.98 -5.82
C TYR A 366 -22.48 15.44 -5.47
N MET A 367 -21.33 15.97 -5.90
CA MET A 367 -20.96 17.39 -5.75
C MET A 367 -21.60 18.29 -6.82
N LYS A 368 -22.31 17.72 -7.80
CA LYS A 368 -22.86 18.44 -8.96
C LYS A 368 -21.79 19.25 -9.68
N ALA A 369 -20.60 18.70 -9.78
CA ALA A 369 -19.46 19.33 -10.41
C ALA A 369 -19.58 19.29 -11.95
N PRO A 370 -18.87 20.17 -12.68
CA PRO A 370 -18.78 20.09 -14.13
C PRO A 370 -18.28 18.71 -14.57
N PRO A 371 -18.83 18.14 -15.67
CA PRO A 371 -18.41 16.84 -16.16
C PRO A 371 -16.93 16.80 -16.47
N THR A 372 -16.25 15.77 -15.96
CA THR A 372 -14.83 15.47 -16.24
C THR A 372 -14.75 14.02 -16.70
N ASP A 373 -14.09 13.76 -17.83
CA ASP A 373 -13.83 12.37 -18.24
C ASP A 373 -12.62 11.82 -17.47
N TRP A 374 -12.90 11.36 -16.25
CA TRP A 374 -11.88 10.81 -15.37
C TRP A 374 -11.23 9.57 -15.92
N VAL A 375 -11.96 8.70 -16.63
CA VAL A 375 -11.40 7.47 -17.19
C VAL A 375 -10.35 7.80 -18.25
N ALA A 376 -10.68 8.68 -19.21
CA ALA A 376 -9.73 9.10 -20.24
C ALA A 376 -8.55 9.88 -19.64
N GLY A 377 -8.80 10.75 -18.65
CA GLY A 377 -7.75 11.52 -17.99
C GLY A 377 -6.74 10.63 -17.25
N TYR A 378 -7.21 9.65 -16.48
CA TYR A 378 -6.33 8.72 -15.77
C TYR A 378 -5.61 7.75 -16.71
N ASP A 379 -6.25 7.32 -17.82
CA ASP A 379 -5.60 6.50 -18.85
C ASP A 379 -4.44 7.24 -19.51
N ALA A 380 -4.66 8.49 -19.90
CA ALA A 380 -3.61 9.33 -20.48
C ALA A 380 -2.46 9.59 -19.49
N ALA A 381 -2.76 9.84 -18.21
CA ALA A 381 -1.74 10.03 -17.18
C ALA A 381 -0.94 8.75 -16.89
N ALA A 382 -1.60 7.58 -16.89
CA ALA A 382 -0.94 6.28 -16.72
C ALA A 382 0.02 6.00 -17.88
N LYS A 383 -0.42 6.17 -19.13
CA LYS A 383 0.41 6.01 -20.33
C LYS A 383 1.63 6.96 -20.34
N GLN A 384 1.43 8.20 -19.89
CA GLN A 384 2.54 9.15 -19.77
C GLN A 384 3.58 8.69 -18.73
N ARG A 385 3.12 8.17 -17.59
CA ARG A 385 4.00 7.62 -16.54
C ARG A 385 4.78 6.40 -17.02
N GLU A 386 4.13 5.48 -17.73
CA GLU A 386 4.76 4.31 -18.33
C GLU A 386 5.81 4.70 -19.37
N THR A 387 5.48 5.65 -20.26
CA THR A 387 6.42 6.18 -21.24
C THR A 387 7.63 6.82 -20.58
N ALA A 388 7.41 7.64 -19.55
CA ALA A 388 8.51 8.25 -18.80
C ALA A 388 9.42 7.20 -18.12
N ALA A 389 8.83 6.15 -17.56
CA ALA A 389 9.59 5.04 -16.97
C ALA A 389 10.41 4.28 -18.03
N ALA A 390 9.81 3.97 -19.17
CA ALA A 390 10.51 3.33 -20.29
C ALA A 390 11.67 4.19 -20.80
N ASP A 391 11.51 5.51 -20.89
CA ASP A 391 12.57 6.44 -21.28
C ASP A 391 13.73 6.46 -20.27
N VAL A 392 13.45 6.40 -18.97
CA VAL A 392 14.49 6.28 -17.93
C VAL A 392 15.29 4.99 -18.12
N MET A 393 14.62 3.87 -18.32
CA MET A 393 15.27 2.57 -18.53
C MET A 393 16.09 2.56 -19.83
N LYS A 394 15.55 3.11 -20.91
CA LYS A 394 16.26 3.25 -22.21
C LYS A 394 17.52 4.11 -22.08
N LYS A 395 17.44 5.25 -21.39
CA LYS A 395 18.59 6.13 -21.11
C LYS A 395 19.66 5.43 -20.26
N SER A 396 19.26 4.65 -19.27
CA SER A 396 20.17 3.82 -18.47
C SER A 396 20.85 2.76 -19.34
N GLY A 397 20.11 2.06 -20.20
CA GLY A 397 20.65 1.08 -21.14
C GLY A 397 21.61 1.69 -22.15
N ALA A 398 21.31 2.90 -22.67
CA ALA A 398 22.18 3.60 -23.63
C ALA A 398 23.53 4.04 -23.02
N LYS A 399 23.59 4.24 -21.70
CA LYS A 399 24.83 4.58 -20.97
C LYS A 399 25.63 3.34 -20.57
N ARG A 400 25.11 2.14 -20.79
CA ARG A 400 25.76 0.89 -20.44
C ARG A 400 27.04 0.67 -21.26
N THR A 401 28.13 0.31 -20.59
CA THR A 401 29.37 -0.17 -21.23
C THR A 401 29.26 -1.69 -21.46
N ALA A 402 28.56 -2.09 -22.52
CA ALA A 402 28.23 -3.50 -22.79
C ALA A 402 29.45 -4.41 -22.96
N SER A 403 30.60 -3.86 -23.36
CA SER A 403 31.86 -4.60 -23.53
C SER A 403 32.64 -4.78 -22.22
N SER A 404 32.20 -4.16 -21.12
CA SER A 404 32.86 -4.31 -19.82
C SER A 404 32.76 -5.75 -19.31
N LYS A 405 33.74 -6.15 -18.51
CA LYS A 405 33.76 -7.46 -17.85
C LYS A 405 33.76 -7.24 -16.33
N PRO A 406 33.25 -8.20 -15.56
CA PRO A 406 33.43 -8.19 -14.12
C PRO A 406 34.92 -8.22 -13.76
N SER A 407 35.29 -7.56 -12.64
CA SER A 407 36.67 -7.52 -12.16
C SER A 407 37.14 -8.88 -11.61
N LEU A 408 36.21 -9.73 -11.18
CA LEU A 408 36.46 -11.05 -10.63
C LEU A 408 35.82 -12.13 -11.52
N ALA A 409 36.33 -13.36 -11.42
CA ALA A 409 35.60 -14.54 -11.87
C ALA A 409 34.26 -14.64 -11.08
N LEU A 410 33.24 -15.31 -11.64
CA LEU A 410 31.93 -15.42 -10.97
C LEU A 410 32.04 -15.97 -9.56
N SER A 411 32.91 -16.97 -9.35
CA SER A 411 33.18 -17.52 -8.01
C SER A 411 33.67 -16.50 -6.99
N GLY A 412 34.33 -15.41 -7.45
CA GLY A 412 34.80 -14.33 -6.58
C GLY A 412 33.69 -13.44 -6.01
N PHE A 413 32.49 -13.45 -6.62
CA PHE A 413 31.29 -12.79 -6.12
C PHE A 413 30.42 -13.71 -5.27
N ALA A 414 30.68 -15.03 -5.31
CA ALA A 414 29.95 -16.00 -4.52
C ALA A 414 30.28 -15.83 -3.03
N GLY A 415 29.25 -15.89 -2.19
CA GLY A 415 29.42 -15.73 -0.77
C GLY A 415 28.12 -15.58 0.00
N ARG A 416 28.25 -15.42 1.30
CA ARG A 416 27.17 -15.02 2.19
C ARG A 416 27.38 -13.56 2.57
N TYR A 417 26.30 -12.78 2.44
CA TYR A 417 26.28 -11.36 2.71
C TYR A 417 25.19 -11.06 3.72
N ARG A 418 25.46 -10.16 4.67
CA ARG A 418 24.52 -9.82 5.74
C ARG A 418 24.23 -8.34 5.75
N ASP A 419 22.95 -8.02 5.86
CA ASP A 419 22.43 -6.71 6.20
C ASP A 419 21.96 -6.72 7.67
N PRO A 420 22.22 -5.65 8.47
CA PRO A 420 21.87 -5.65 9.88
C PRO A 420 20.39 -5.81 10.19
N TRP A 421 19.50 -5.25 9.36
CA TRP A 421 18.06 -5.32 9.61
C TRP A 421 17.36 -6.44 8.81
N TYR A 422 17.80 -6.73 7.58
CA TYR A 422 17.19 -7.81 6.80
C TYR A 422 17.71 -9.18 7.24
N GLY A 423 19.02 -9.32 7.39
CA GLY A 423 19.68 -10.61 7.61
C GLY A 423 20.49 -11.06 6.41
N ASP A 424 20.51 -12.36 6.14
CA ASP A 424 21.43 -12.95 5.19
C ASP A 424 20.86 -13.03 3.76
N VAL A 425 21.77 -12.77 2.81
CA VAL A 425 21.58 -13.01 1.37
C VAL A 425 22.73 -13.86 0.88
N THR A 426 22.46 -14.89 0.09
CA THR A 426 23.52 -15.73 -0.50
C THR A 426 23.62 -15.49 -2.00
N VAL A 427 24.84 -15.44 -2.50
CA VAL A 427 25.17 -15.46 -3.92
C VAL A 427 25.97 -16.73 -4.19
N LYS A 428 25.51 -17.59 -5.09
CA LYS A 428 26.19 -18.83 -5.46
C LYS A 428 26.39 -18.92 -6.96
N GLU A 429 27.52 -19.48 -7.37
CA GLU A 429 27.72 -19.86 -8.77
C GLU A 429 27.10 -21.24 -8.99
N GLU A 430 26.13 -21.34 -9.89
CA GLU A 430 25.41 -22.54 -10.27
C GLU A 430 25.28 -22.60 -11.78
N GLY A 431 25.82 -23.64 -12.41
CA GLY A 431 25.75 -23.81 -13.87
C GLY A 431 26.36 -22.66 -14.69
N GLY A 432 27.43 -22.03 -14.19
CA GLY A 432 28.10 -20.89 -14.86
C GLY A 432 27.36 -19.56 -14.73
N LYS A 433 26.42 -19.44 -13.80
CA LYS A 433 25.64 -18.24 -13.50
C LYS A 433 25.65 -17.94 -12.02
N LEU A 434 25.51 -16.66 -11.65
CA LEU A 434 25.29 -16.29 -10.26
C LEU A 434 23.78 -16.36 -9.93
N ILE A 435 23.46 -16.96 -8.80
CA ILE A 435 22.10 -17.02 -8.26
C ILE A 435 22.09 -16.32 -6.91
N MET A 436 21.25 -15.29 -6.78
CA MET A 436 21.01 -14.58 -5.53
C MET A 436 19.79 -15.16 -4.81
N ARG A 437 19.88 -15.31 -3.49
CA ARG A 437 18.77 -15.77 -2.64
C ARG A 437 18.74 -14.97 -1.36
N PHE A 438 17.62 -14.36 -1.08
CA PHE A 438 17.30 -13.75 0.20
C PHE A 438 16.80 -14.85 1.14
N THR A 439 17.45 -15.03 2.29
CA THR A 439 17.19 -16.20 3.14
C THR A 439 15.82 -16.20 3.78
N HIS A 440 15.24 -15.02 4.05
CA HIS A 440 13.92 -14.87 4.67
C HIS A 440 12.77 -14.76 3.67
N SER A 441 13.06 -14.46 2.39
CA SER A 441 12.03 -14.19 1.37
C SER A 441 12.27 -15.10 0.15
N PRO A 442 11.68 -16.31 0.09
CA PRO A 442 11.93 -17.28 -0.99
C PRO A 442 11.64 -16.74 -2.40
N ASP A 443 10.68 -15.83 -2.54
CA ASP A 443 10.36 -15.20 -3.82
C ASP A 443 11.50 -14.33 -4.36
N LEU A 444 12.36 -13.81 -3.48
CA LEU A 444 13.59 -13.09 -3.85
C LEU A 444 14.73 -14.08 -4.12
N THR A 445 14.47 -15.02 -5.02
CA THR A 445 15.45 -15.94 -5.60
C THR A 445 15.52 -15.69 -7.09
N GLY A 446 16.71 -15.37 -7.62
CA GLY A 446 16.84 -15.04 -9.02
C GLY A 446 18.24 -15.23 -9.58
N GLU A 447 18.30 -15.37 -10.91
CA GLU A 447 19.53 -15.36 -11.70
C GLU A 447 20.06 -13.93 -11.79
N MET A 448 21.38 -13.77 -11.71
CA MET A 448 22.07 -12.49 -11.87
C MET A 448 22.70 -12.43 -13.27
N GLU A 449 22.14 -11.58 -14.12
CA GLU A 449 22.69 -11.29 -15.45
C GLU A 449 23.73 -10.18 -15.36
N HIS A 450 24.91 -10.35 -15.96
CA HIS A 450 25.93 -9.30 -15.99
C HIS A 450 25.41 -8.06 -16.74
N TRP A 451 25.43 -6.90 -16.05
CA TRP A 451 25.04 -5.62 -16.64
C TRP A 451 26.23 -4.85 -17.17
N GLN A 452 27.11 -4.42 -16.29
CA GLN A 452 28.38 -3.77 -16.63
C GLN A 452 29.32 -3.75 -15.42
N TYR A 453 30.62 -3.81 -15.64
CA TYR A 453 31.64 -3.84 -14.59
C TYR A 453 31.25 -4.87 -13.51
N ASP A 454 31.21 -4.48 -12.24
CA ASP A 454 30.80 -5.34 -11.13
C ASP A 454 29.31 -5.19 -10.75
N THR A 455 28.51 -4.74 -11.71
CA THR A 455 27.05 -4.64 -11.57
C THR A 455 26.35 -5.73 -12.37
N PHE A 456 25.40 -6.38 -11.72
CA PHE A 456 24.50 -7.38 -12.28
C PHE A 456 23.05 -6.93 -12.16
N ILE A 457 22.12 -7.60 -12.85
CA ILE A 457 20.67 -7.49 -12.63
C ILE A 457 20.19 -8.82 -12.07
N ALA A 458 19.61 -8.79 -10.89
CA ALA A 458 18.87 -9.94 -10.34
C ALA A 458 17.50 -10.03 -11.02
N ARG A 459 17.25 -11.18 -11.68
CA ARG A 459 15.97 -11.53 -12.31
C ARG A 459 15.28 -12.52 -11.41
N TRP A 460 14.26 -12.05 -10.69
CA TRP A 460 13.56 -12.91 -9.74
C TRP A 460 12.72 -13.97 -10.46
N LYS A 461 12.69 -15.19 -9.91
CA LYS A 461 11.88 -16.30 -10.46
C LYS A 461 10.39 -15.98 -10.44
N ASN A 462 9.91 -15.29 -9.40
CA ASN A 462 8.55 -14.80 -9.35
C ASN A 462 8.44 -13.51 -10.18
N ARG A 463 8.12 -13.65 -11.47
CA ARG A 463 8.03 -12.53 -12.41
C ARG A 463 6.86 -11.57 -12.11
N ALA A 464 5.86 -12.02 -11.35
CA ALA A 464 4.71 -11.20 -10.96
C ALA A 464 5.09 -10.00 -10.07
N MET A 465 6.24 -10.06 -9.40
CA MET A 465 6.72 -8.97 -8.54
C MET A 465 7.12 -7.71 -9.32
N ASN A 466 7.49 -7.83 -10.61
CA ASN A 466 7.99 -6.71 -11.44
C ASN A 466 9.08 -5.87 -10.74
N ALA A 467 9.97 -6.52 -9.99
CA ALA A 467 10.92 -5.92 -9.06
C ALA A 467 12.39 -6.28 -9.34
N ASP A 468 12.77 -6.52 -10.60
CA ASP A 468 14.16 -6.77 -10.94
C ASP A 468 15.07 -5.67 -10.38
N ALA A 469 16.25 -6.05 -9.88
CA ALA A 469 17.13 -5.14 -9.16
C ALA A 469 18.55 -5.12 -9.71
N TYR A 470 19.16 -3.95 -9.82
CA TYR A 470 20.60 -3.81 -9.95
C TYR A 470 21.28 -4.29 -8.67
N VAL A 471 22.36 -5.05 -8.83
CA VAL A 471 23.21 -5.59 -7.76
C VAL A 471 24.62 -5.18 -8.07
N THR A 472 25.15 -4.20 -7.34
CA THR A 472 26.48 -3.64 -7.56
C THR A 472 27.42 -4.05 -6.44
N PHE A 473 28.50 -4.73 -6.78
CA PHE A 473 29.59 -5.09 -5.85
C PHE A 473 30.64 -3.99 -5.83
N SER A 474 31.11 -3.63 -4.62
CA SER A 474 32.33 -2.87 -4.43
C SER A 474 33.44 -3.78 -3.89
N LEU A 475 34.68 -3.49 -4.29
CA LEU A 475 35.84 -4.29 -3.91
C LEU A 475 36.73 -3.51 -2.94
N LYS A 476 37.40 -4.25 -2.04
CA LYS A 476 38.49 -3.75 -1.20
C LYS A 476 39.79 -3.62 -2.01
N PRO A 477 40.82 -2.94 -1.46
CA PRO A 477 42.14 -2.85 -2.10
C PRO A 477 42.80 -4.21 -2.37
N ASP A 478 42.47 -5.25 -1.63
CA ASP A 478 42.97 -6.62 -1.82
C ASP A 478 42.22 -7.41 -2.89
N GLY A 479 41.21 -6.78 -3.54
CA GLY A 479 40.39 -7.38 -4.58
C GLY A 479 39.22 -8.21 -4.06
N SER A 480 39.07 -8.41 -2.75
CA SER A 480 37.90 -9.10 -2.18
C SER A 480 36.64 -8.19 -2.19
N VAL A 481 35.46 -8.80 -2.19
CA VAL A 481 34.20 -8.03 -2.11
C VAL A 481 34.13 -7.29 -0.77
N ASP A 482 33.82 -5.99 -0.81
CA ASP A 482 33.57 -5.15 0.36
C ASP A 482 32.10 -5.08 0.71
N GLN A 483 31.24 -4.81 -0.28
CA GLN A 483 29.81 -4.58 -0.07
C GLN A 483 29.01 -4.85 -1.34
N ILE A 484 27.74 -5.22 -1.18
CA ILE A 484 26.73 -5.16 -2.23
C ILE A 484 25.75 -4.04 -1.93
N LYS A 485 25.47 -3.22 -2.93
CA LYS A 485 24.35 -2.28 -2.95
C LYS A 485 23.36 -2.66 -4.03
N MET A 486 22.08 -2.43 -3.76
CA MET A 486 21.00 -2.77 -4.67
C MET A 486 20.11 -1.56 -4.95
N ALA A 487 19.45 -1.59 -6.11
CA ALA A 487 18.46 -0.60 -6.50
C ALA A 487 17.48 -1.22 -7.51
N PRO A 488 16.19 -0.81 -7.54
CA PRO A 488 15.26 -1.31 -8.54
C PRO A 488 15.69 -0.91 -9.96
N VAL A 489 15.44 -1.78 -10.94
CA VAL A 489 15.72 -1.49 -12.36
C VAL A 489 14.68 -0.53 -12.93
N SER A 490 13.42 -0.72 -12.58
CA SER A 490 12.31 0.10 -13.06
C SER A 490 11.92 1.16 -12.03
N PRO A 491 11.69 2.41 -12.42
CA PRO A 491 11.11 3.42 -11.52
C PRO A 491 9.63 3.16 -11.18
N LEU A 492 9.00 2.13 -11.78
CA LEU A 492 7.64 1.67 -11.45
C LEU A 492 7.63 0.54 -10.43
N THR A 493 8.80 0.02 -10.02
CA THR A 493 8.87 -0.97 -8.94
C THR A 493 8.20 -0.43 -7.69
N ASP A 494 7.40 -1.26 -7.02
CA ASP A 494 6.73 -0.88 -5.78
C ASP A 494 7.77 -0.50 -4.71
N PHE A 495 7.47 0.56 -3.96
CA PHE A 495 8.41 1.13 -2.98
C PHE A 495 8.72 0.18 -1.81
N SER A 496 7.87 -0.83 -1.57
CA SER A 496 8.09 -1.85 -0.55
C SER A 496 9.24 -2.80 -0.90
N PHE A 497 9.69 -2.81 -2.18
CA PHE A 497 10.98 -3.42 -2.53
C PHE A 497 12.13 -2.44 -2.22
N ASP A 498 12.35 -2.17 -0.95
CA ASP A 498 13.30 -1.16 -0.45
C ASP A 498 14.78 -1.59 -0.52
N PHE A 499 15.18 -2.20 -1.64
CA PHE A 499 16.54 -2.68 -1.93
C PHE A 499 17.62 -1.63 -1.69
N GLN A 500 17.33 -0.35 -1.94
CA GLN A 500 18.27 0.76 -1.77
C GLN A 500 18.68 1.01 -0.32
N HIS A 501 17.94 0.47 0.65
CA HIS A 501 18.25 0.59 2.07
C HIS A 501 19.15 -0.54 2.59
N LEU A 502 19.42 -1.56 1.76
CA LEU A 502 20.30 -2.67 2.10
C LEU A 502 21.77 -2.24 2.03
N ALA A 503 22.55 -2.74 3.01
CA ALA A 503 24.00 -2.59 3.08
C ALA A 503 24.64 -3.95 3.35
N LEU A 504 24.61 -4.83 2.35
CA LEU A 504 25.02 -6.22 2.44
C LEU A 504 26.56 -6.33 2.48
N LYS A 505 27.13 -6.81 3.56
CA LYS A 505 28.57 -7.04 3.72
C LYS A 505 28.89 -8.54 3.80
N PRO A 506 30.04 -8.97 3.25
CA PRO A 506 30.49 -10.36 3.38
C PRO A 506 30.51 -10.81 4.85
N THR A 507 30.05 -12.02 5.13
CA THR A 507 30.11 -12.64 6.45
C THR A 507 30.49 -14.11 6.37
N SER A 508 31.37 -14.55 7.29
CA SER A 508 31.68 -15.96 7.49
C SER A 508 30.80 -16.59 8.57
N ASP A 509 30.16 -15.79 9.40
CA ASP A 509 29.43 -16.25 10.56
C ASP A 509 28.08 -16.87 10.21
N VAL A 510 27.89 -18.09 10.70
CA VAL A 510 26.55 -18.67 10.85
C VAL A 510 26.03 -18.10 12.18
N ALA A 511 25.56 -16.84 12.17
CA ALA A 511 25.04 -16.29 13.40
C ALA A 511 23.67 -16.87 13.69
N ALA A 512 23.56 -17.47 14.87
CA ALA A 512 22.30 -17.52 15.58
C ALA A 512 21.91 -16.08 15.95
N TYR A 513 20.78 -15.60 15.49
CA TYR A 513 20.08 -14.49 16.13
C TYR A 513 19.36 -15.14 17.33
N ASP A 514 20.02 -15.19 18.47
CA ASP A 514 19.40 -15.43 19.77
C ASP A 514 18.78 -14.15 20.32
#